data_11449eaa52e2bb5a3be82943b4e9b616
#
_entry.id   11449eaa52e2bb5a3be82943b4e9b616
#
_cell.length_a   1.000
_cell.length_b   1.000
_cell.length_c   1.000
_cell.angle_alpha   90.00
_cell.angle_beta   90.00
_cell.angle_gamma   90.00
#
_symmetry.space_group_name_H-M   'P 1'
#
loop_
_entity.id
_entity.type
_entity.pdbx_description
1 polymer ?
#
loop_
_entity_poly.entity_id
_entity_poly.type
_entity_poly.pdbx_seq_one_letter_code
_entity_poly.pdbx_strand_id
1 'polypeptide(L)'
;MKNQKQKLKINNLCKSFFTADGEKKALKSVSMEFEENSFTVIGGENGSGKSVLMSIIAGLEDCSSGDIETFAQCGLVFQEAETQILGETPFEDVCFGPKNLGWKKADVIEAANKALEITGLTEKKDFPARFLSGGEKRRLAVACMIAMDLPILILDEPYANLDYSGVKQVNALLKILKKSGKTIILLTHEIEKCLGLADKFIVLFRGEKVFDGTPEEGLKENLEQWNIKNPLTAYNKLEDLVW
;
A
#
# COMPACT_ATOMS: atom_id res chain seq x y z
N MET A 1 11.76 24.59 -18.76
CA MET A 1 11.10 23.33 -19.15
C MET A 1 10.43 22.80 -17.89
N LYS A 2 9.11 22.64 -17.85
CA LYS A 2 8.44 21.96 -16.73
C LYS A 2 8.91 20.50 -16.77
N ASN A 3 9.64 20.03 -15.75
CA ASN A 3 9.93 18.62 -15.61
C ASN A 3 8.60 17.86 -15.62
N GLN A 4 8.38 17.09 -16.68
CA GLN A 4 7.21 16.23 -16.77
C GLN A 4 7.40 15.15 -15.70
N LYS A 5 6.49 15.08 -14.72
CA LYS A 5 6.53 14.05 -13.67
C LYS A 5 6.52 12.67 -14.32
N GLN A 6 7.37 11.79 -13.82
CA GLN A 6 7.37 10.41 -14.27
C GLN A 6 6.07 9.74 -13.79
N LYS A 7 5.64 8.71 -14.50
CA LYS A 7 4.40 7.99 -14.19
C LYS A 7 4.63 6.49 -14.20
N LEU A 8 4.02 5.80 -13.25
CA LEU A 8 3.77 4.37 -13.39
C LEU A 8 2.43 4.24 -14.12
N LYS A 9 2.43 3.51 -15.24
CA LYS A 9 1.24 3.31 -16.08
C LYS A 9 0.89 1.85 -16.17
N ILE A 10 -0.38 1.57 -16.13
CA ILE A 10 -0.97 0.26 -16.34
C ILE A 10 -1.90 0.37 -17.54
N ASN A 11 -1.69 -0.48 -18.54
CA ASN A 11 -2.41 -0.45 -19.80
C ASN A 11 -3.16 -1.78 -20.03
N ASN A 12 -4.49 -1.74 -20.00
CA ASN A 12 -5.39 -2.85 -20.32
C ASN A 12 -5.04 -4.17 -19.60
N LEU A 13 -4.64 -4.08 -18.33
CA LEU A 13 -4.17 -5.20 -17.54
C LEU A 13 -5.30 -6.20 -17.28
N CYS A 14 -5.07 -7.46 -17.67
CA CYS A 14 -5.96 -8.57 -17.37
C CYS A 14 -5.22 -9.63 -16.56
N LYS A 15 -5.93 -10.27 -15.66
CA LYS A 15 -5.45 -11.46 -14.95
C LYS A 15 -6.56 -12.46 -14.76
N SER A 16 -6.31 -13.70 -15.20
CA SER A 16 -7.19 -14.85 -14.98
C SER A 16 -6.44 -15.95 -14.25
N PHE A 17 -7.16 -16.66 -13.40
CA PHE A 17 -6.71 -17.88 -12.74
C PHE A 17 -7.59 -19.04 -13.18
N PHE A 18 -6.98 -20.20 -13.41
CA PHE A 18 -7.70 -21.43 -13.68
C PHE A 18 -7.89 -22.21 -12.38
N THR A 19 -9.14 -22.43 -12.00
CA THR A 19 -9.54 -23.20 -10.81
C THR A 19 -10.30 -24.46 -11.24
N ALA A 20 -10.59 -25.34 -10.28
CA ALA A 20 -11.42 -26.51 -10.54
C ALA A 20 -12.82 -26.15 -11.09
N ASP A 21 -13.33 -24.97 -10.75
CA ASP A 21 -14.64 -24.45 -11.17
C ASP A 21 -14.59 -23.67 -12.51
N GLY A 22 -13.42 -23.60 -13.15
CA GLY A 22 -13.20 -22.90 -14.41
C GLY A 22 -12.32 -21.64 -14.31
N GLU A 23 -12.35 -20.80 -15.34
CA GLU A 23 -11.59 -19.55 -15.41
C GLU A 23 -12.23 -18.46 -14.52
N LYS A 24 -11.45 -17.94 -13.59
CA LYS A 24 -11.81 -16.78 -12.74
C LYS A 24 -11.00 -15.55 -13.16
N LYS A 25 -11.67 -14.55 -13.73
CA LYS A 25 -11.07 -13.26 -14.10
C LYS A 25 -10.95 -12.37 -12.88
N ALA A 26 -9.72 -12.17 -12.39
CA ALA A 26 -9.41 -11.31 -11.25
C ALA A 26 -9.28 -9.84 -11.64
N LEU A 27 -8.73 -9.56 -12.84
CA LEU A 27 -8.65 -8.21 -13.42
C LEU A 27 -9.14 -8.25 -14.86
N LYS A 28 -9.89 -7.21 -15.28
CA LYS A 28 -10.59 -7.12 -16.57
C LYS A 28 -10.25 -5.79 -17.23
N SER A 29 -9.18 -5.79 -18.05
CA SER A 29 -8.75 -4.61 -18.83
C SER A 29 -8.59 -3.33 -18.00
N VAL A 30 -7.90 -3.44 -16.86
CA VAL A 30 -7.66 -2.32 -15.96
C VAL A 30 -6.58 -1.41 -16.52
N SER A 31 -6.88 -0.11 -16.64
CA SER A 31 -5.91 0.92 -17.04
C SER A 31 -5.91 2.05 -16.03
N MET A 32 -4.73 2.47 -15.53
CA MET A 32 -4.57 3.56 -14.58
C MET A 32 -3.16 4.12 -14.58
N GLU A 33 -3.01 5.33 -14.06
CA GLU A 33 -1.72 6.01 -13.95
C GLU A 33 -1.49 6.51 -12.52
N PHE A 34 -0.24 6.41 -12.06
CA PHE A 34 0.21 6.97 -10.78
C PHE A 34 1.33 7.97 -11.05
N GLU A 35 1.15 9.20 -10.60
CA GLU A 35 2.16 10.24 -10.77
C GLU A 35 3.26 10.10 -9.71
N GLU A 36 4.49 10.43 -10.09
CA GLU A 36 5.60 10.54 -9.16
C GLU A 36 5.27 11.53 -8.03
N ASN A 37 5.65 11.18 -6.79
CA ASN A 37 5.40 11.97 -5.58
C ASN A 37 3.90 12.19 -5.27
N SER A 38 3.04 11.27 -5.69
CA SER A 38 1.62 11.29 -5.36
C SER A 38 1.24 10.24 -4.33
N PHE A 39 0.12 10.46 -3.67
CA PHE A 39 -0.51 9.48 -2.80
C PHE A 39 -1.85 9.06 -3.38
N THR A 40 -1.95 7.83 -3.85
CA THR A 40 -3.17 7.25 -4.40
C THR A 40 -3.76 6.23 -3.43
N VAL A 41 -5.06 6.36 -3.17
CA VAL A 41 -5.84 5.32 -2.47
C VAL A 41 -6.63 4.52 -3.51
N ILE A 42 -6.50 3.19 -3.45
CA ILE A 42 -7.31 2.26 -4.24
C ILE A 42 -8.31 1.59 -3.29
N GLY A 43 -9.56 2.01 -3.37
CA GLY A 43 -10.67 1.44 -2.60
C GLY A 43 -11.32 0.27 -3.32
N GLY A 44 -12.07 -0.54 -2.57
CA GLY A 44 -12.87 -1.64 -3.12
C GLY A 44 -13.11 -2.74 -2.09
N GLU A 45 -14.14 -3.52 -2.30
CA GLU A 45 -14.47 -4.68 -1.46
C GLU A 45 -13.39 -5.77 -1.49
N ASN A 46 -13.44 -6.70 -0.53
CA ASN A 46 -12.60 -7.89 -0.56
C ASN A 46 -12.91 -8.72 -1.81
N GLY A 47 -11.85 -9.17 -2.51
CA GLY A 47 -12.00 -9.90 -3.78
C GLY A 47 -12.21 -9.02 -5.02
N SER A 48 -12.16 -7.69 -4.92
CA SER A 48 -12.26 -6.78 -6.07
C SER A 48 -11.06 -6.80 -7.02
N GLY A 49 -9.95 -7.48 -6.65
CA GLY A 49 -8.73 -7.59 -7.45
C GLY A 49 -7.56 -6.74 -6.97
N LYS A 50 -7.70 -6.00 -5.85
CA LYS A 50 -6.66 -5.08 -5.33
C LYS A 50 -5.31 -5.79 -5.11
N SER A 51 -5.28 -6.87 -4.31
CA SER A 51 -4.03 -7.57 -3.98
C SER A 51 -3.39 -8.22 -5.22
N VAL A 52 -4.21 -8.71 -6.18
CA VAL A 52 -3.72 -9.23 -7.46
C VAL A 52 -3.06 -8.12 -8.28
N LEU A 53 -3.72 -6.97 -8.42
CA LEU A 53 -3.18 -5.80 -9.10
C LEU A 53 -1.83 -5.40 -8.51
N MET A 54 -1.75 -5.33 -7.18
CA MET A 54 -0.56 -4.97 -6.45
C MET A 54 0.60 -5.95 -6.68
N SER A 55 0.33 -7.26 -6.61
CA SER A 55 1.35 -8.29 -6.86
C SER A 55 1.93 -8.19 -8.26
N ILE A 56 1.11 -7.85 -9.26
CA ILE A 56 1.57 -7.64 -10.63
C ILE A 56 2.41 -6.35 -10.74
N ILE A 57 2.00 -5.24 -10.12
CA ILE A 57 2.79 -3.99 -10.11
C ILE A 57 4.15 -4.21 -9.44
N ALA A 58 4.19 -5.00 -8.37
CA ALA A 58 5.42 -5.33 -7.65
C ALA A 58 6.31 -6.38 -8.37
N GLY A 59 5.85 -6.94 -9.50
CA GLY A 59 6.58 -7.96 -10.24
C GLY A 59 6.62 -9.33 -9.57
N LEU A 60 5.68 -9.60 -8.65
CA LEU A 60 5.55 -10.89 -7.95
C LEU A 60 4.61 -11.86 -8.67
N GLU A 61 3.81 -11.36 -9.58
CA GLU A 61 2.82 -12.13 -10.34
C GLU A 61 2.79 -11.61 -11.78
N ASP A 62 2.69 -12.51 -12.77
CA ASP A 62 2.55 -12.15 -14.18
C ASP A 62 1.10 -11.80 -14.51
N CYS A 63 0.89 -10.82 -15.39
CA CYS A 63 -0.43 -10.55 -15.96
C CYS A 63 -0.75 -11.58 -17.06
N SER A 64 -2.05 -11.78 -17.35
CA SER A 64 -2.48 -12.61 -18.49
C SER A 64 -2.39 -11.85 -19.80
N SER A 65 -2.60 -10.54 -19.78
CA SER A 65 -2.40 -9.61 -20.90
C SER A 65 -2.34 -8.17 -20.39
N GLY A 66 -1.95 -7.23 -21.26
CA GLY A 66 -1.67 -5.84 -20.91
C GLY A 66 -0.21 -5.66 -20.53
N ASP A 67 0.14 -4.46 -20.13
CA ASP A 67 1.52 -4.11 -19.76
C ASP A 67 1.57 -3.08 -18.63
N ILE A 68 2.74 -3.01 -17.98
CA ILE A 68 3.06 -2.02 -16.94
C ILE A 68 4.34 -1.30 -17.33
N GLU A 69 4.26 0.01 -17.42
CA GLU A 69 5.41 0.89 -17.56
C GLU A 69 5.72 1.50 -16.18
N THR A 70 6.88 1.18 -15.60
CA THR A 70 7.30 1.78 -14.33
C THR A 70 8.60 2.56 -14.49
N PHE A 71 8.73 3.66 -13.76
CA PHE A 71 9.96 4.46 -13.74
C PHE A 71 10.94 4.00 -12.66
N ALA A 72 10.52 3.11 -11.74
CA ALA A 72 11.35 2.65 -10.63
C ALA A 72 10.84 1.34 -10.04
N GLN A 73 11.66 0.73 -9.21
CA GLN A 73 11.26 -0.42 -8.41
C GLN A 73 10.22 -0.03 -7.36
N CYS A 74 9.29 -0.95 -7.11
CA CYS A 74 8.25 -0.82 -6.12
C CYS A 74 8.60 -1.62 -4.87
N GLY A 75 8.44 -1.01 -3.70
CA GLY A 75 8.43 -1.71 -2.42
C GLY A 75 7.01 -2.11 -2.06
N LEU A 76 6.84 -3.33 -1.57
CA LEU A 76 5.54 -3.87 -1.22
C LEU A 76 5.48 -4.23 0.26
N VAL A 77 4.46 -3.70 0.96
CA VAL A 77 4.10 -4.10 2.33
C VAL A 77 2.81 -4.90 2.26
N PHE A 78 2.87 -6.18 2.59
CA PHE A 78 1.72 -7.09 2.60
C PHE A 78 0.77 -6.81 3.77
N GLN A 79 -0.48 -7.22 3.60
CA GLN A 79 -1.48 -7.21 4.66
C GLN A 79 -1.00 -7.95 5.92
N GLU A 80 -0.39 -9.13 5.75
CA GLU A 80 0.25 -9.90 6.81
C GLU A 80 1.75 -9.57 6.90
N ALA A 81 2.08 -8.43 7.52
CA ALA A 81 3.46 -7.97 7.65
C ALA A 81 4.38 -9.00 8.33
N GLU A 82 3.84 -9.88 9.15
CA GLU A 82 4.57 -10.97 9.80
C GLU A 82 5.24 -11.92 8.81
N THR A 83 4.62 -12.18 7.66
CA THR A 83 5.15 -13.07 6.63
C THR A 83 6.36 -12.49 5.90
N GLN A 84 6.62 -11.18 6.05
CA GLN A 84 7.75 -10.49 5.44
C GLN A 84 8.98 -10.40 6.35
N ILE A 85 8.83 -10.69 7.66
CA ILE A 85 9.93 -10.58 8.63
C ILE A 85 10.85 -11.79 8.50
N LEU A 86 12.10 -11.54 8.13
CA LEU A 86 13.15 -12.54 7.92
C LEU A 86 14.24 -12.49 8.99
N GLY A 87 14.47 -11.33 9.61
CA GLY A 87 15.48 -11.11 10.63
C GLY A 87 15.03 -11.57 12.03
N GLU A 88 15.99 -11.95 12.88
CA GLU A 88 15.71 -12.25 14.29
C GLU A 88 15.37 -10.98 15.07
N THR A 89 15.92 -9.85 14.66
CA THR A 89 15.69 -8.52 15.25
C THR A 89 15.25 -7.50 14.18
N PRO A 90 14.57 -6.41 14.56
CA PRO A 90 14.25 -5.32 13.65
C PRO A 90 15.46 -4.76 12.90
N PHE A 91 16.61 -4.64 13.57
CA PHE A 91 17.81 -4.13 12.92
C PHE A 91 18.33 -5.08 11.83
N GLU A 92 18.36 -6.38 12.10
CA GLU A 92 18.78 -7.39 11.12
C GLU A 92 17.84 -7.41 9.92
N ASP A 93 16.54 -7.36 10.17
CA ASP A 93 15.51 -7.40 9.14
C ASP A 93 15.62 -6.19 8.21
N VAL A 94 15.73 -4.99 8.77
CA VAL A 94 15.88 -3.76 7.98
C VAL A 94 17.18 -3.73 7.18
N CYS A 95 18.25 -4.34 7.67
CA CYS A 95 19.51 -4.47 6.96
C CYS A 95 19.45 -5.44 5.76
N PHE A 96 18.49 -6.35 5.71
CA PHE A 96 18.45 -7.43 4.74
C PHE A 96 18.32 -6.92 3.29
N GLY A 97 17.38 -6.03 3.03
CA GLY A 97 17.16 -5.46 1.69
C GLY A 97 18.38 -4.70 1.13
N PRO A 98 18.92 -3.69 1.82
CA PRO A 98 20.11 -2.97 1.38
C PRO A 98 21.34 -3.86 1.19
N LYS A 99 21.54 -4.89 2.02
CA LYS A 99 22.60 -5.90 1.83
C LYS A 99 22.45 -6.65 0.51
N ASN A 100 21.22 -7.10 0.20
CA ASN A 100 20.95 -7.80 -1.06
C ASN A 100 21.08 -6.91 -2.28
N LEU A 101 20.89 -5.61 -2.14
CA LEU A 101 21.17 -4.61 -3.17
C LEU A 101 22.67 -4.31 -3.33
N GLY A 102 23.55 -4.95 -2.55
CA GLY A 102 24.99 -4.81 -2.64
C GLY A 102 25.54 -3.52 -2.03
N TRP A 103 24.82 -2.87 -1.13
CA TRP A 103 25.27 -1.64 -0.49
C TRP A 103 26.47 -1.91 0.45
N LYS A 104 27.32 -0.90 0.63
CA LYS A 104 28.44 -1.00 1.57
C LYS A 104 27.93 -1.10 2.99
N LYS A 105 28.65 -1.83 3.86
CA LYS A 105 28.24 -2.07 5.25
C LYS A 105 27.90 -0.79 6.02
N ALA A 106 28.65 0.29 5.81
CA ALA A 106 28.39 1.57 6.48
C ALA A 106 27.05 2.16 6.06
N ASP A 107 26.74 2.17 4.75
CA ASP A 107 25.51 2.72 4.19
C ASP A 107 24.29 1.89 4.64
N VAL A 108 24.43 0.56 4.73
CA VAL A 108 23.41 -0.35 5.25
C VAL A 108 23.04 0.01 6.70
N ILE A 109 24.06 0.20 7.55
CA ILE A 109 23.86 0.51 8.97
C ILE A 109 23.18 1.89 9.13
N GLU A 110 23.62 2.88 8.36
CA GLU A 110 23.04 4.22 8.38
C GLU A 110 21.58 4.20 7.94
N ALA A 111 21.28 3.57 6.80
CA ALA A 111 19.93 3.44 6.27
C ALA A 111 19.00 2.69 7.24
N ALA A 112 19.49 1.60 7.87
CA ALA A 112 18.71 0.84 8.84
C ALA A 112 18.38 1.66 10.09
N ASN A 113 19.36 2.36 10.67
CA ASN A 113 19.10 3.19 11.84
C ASN A 113 18.10 4.32 11.52
N LYS A 114 18.26 5.00 10.39
CA LYS A 114 17.35 6.06 9.93
C LYS A 114 15.92 5.53 9.71
N ALA A 115 15.79 4.35 9.10
CA ALA A 115 14.49 3.74 8.86
C ALA A 115 13.79 3.35 10.17
N LEU A 116 14.53 2.78 11.13
CA LEU A 116 14.01 2.45 12.46
C LEU A 116 13.61 3.70 13.25
N GLU A 117 14.35 4.80 13.13
CA GLU A 117 14.00 6.08 13.74
C GLU A 117 12.69 6.61 13.16
N ILE A 118 12.56 6.68 11.82
CA ILE A 118 11.34 7.15 11.12
C ILE A 118 10.12 6.35 11.53
N THR A 119 10.27 5.04 11.73
CA THR A 119 9.17 4.12 12.07
C THR A 119 8.94 3.97 13.58
N GLY A 120 9.73 4.64 14.42
CA GLY A 120 9.61 4.60 15.89
C GLY A 120 9.95 3.23 16.48
N LEU A 121 10.95 2.54 15.90
CA LEU A 121 11.40 1.22 16.35
C LEU A 121 12.82 1.22 16.90
N THR A 122 13.45 2.39 17.10
CA THR A 122 14.84 2.52 17.56
C THR A 122 15.08 1.78 18.87
N GLU A 123 14.19 1.94 19.86
CA GLU A 123 14.31 1.32 21.19
C GLU A 123 14.12 -0.22 21.14
N LYS A 124 13.57 -0.73 20.04
CA LYS A 124 13.33 -2.16 19.85
C LYS A 124 14.23 -2.79 18.78
N LYS A 125 15.26 -2.06 18.32
CA LYS A 125 16.11 -2.51 17.23
C LYS A 125 16.75 -3.88 17.44
N ASP A 126 17.08 -4.22 18.69
CA ASP A 126 17.71 -5.49 19.10
C ASP A 126 16.70 -6.43 19.81
N PHE A 127 15.40 -6.07 19.82
CA PHE A 127 14.35 -6.90 20.43
C PHE A 127 13.98 -8.05 19.50
N PRO A 128 13.62 -9.25 20.01
CA PRO A 128 13.24 -10.36 19.12
C PRO A 128 12.01 -10.00 18.29
N ALA A 129 12.15 -9.98 16.95
CA ALA A 129 11.11 -9.50 16.02
C ALA A 129 9.80 -10.29 16.13
N ARG A 130 9.86 -11.58 16.48
CA ARG A 130 8.67 -12.44 16.70
C ARG A 130 7.73 -11.96 17.80
N PHE A 131 8.23 -11.21 18.79
CA PHE A 131 7.46 -10.69 19.92
C PHE A 131 6.97 -9.25 19.72
N LEU A 132 7.21 -8.66 18.57
CA LEU A 132 6.63 -7.37 18.21
C LEU A 132 5.10 -7.48 18.10
N SER A 133 4.39 -6.43 18.49
CA SER A 133 2.95 -6.32 18.24
C SER A 133 2.66 -6.24 16.74
N GLY A 134 1.42 -6.52 16.32
CA GLY A 134 1.05 -6.45 14.90
C GLY A 134 1.32 -5.07 14.27
N GLY A 135 1.07 -3.99 15.02
CA GLY A 135 1.41 -2.63 14.58
C GLY A 135 2.91 -2.38 14.45
N GLU A 136 3.73 -2.94 15.36
CA GLU A 136 5.19 -2.87 15.28
C GLU A 136 5.75 -3.68 14.12
N LYS A 137 5.24 -4.89 13.88
CA LYS A 137 5.60 -5.72 12.72
C LYS A 137 5.30 -4.99 11.40
N ARG A 138 4.16 -4.30 11.33
CA ARG A 138 3.81 -3.51 10.14
C ARG A 138 4.74 -2.32 9.94
N ARG A 139 5.08 -1.59 11.02
CA ARG A 139 6.07 -0.52 10.93
C ARG A 139 7.46 -1.04 10.56
N LEU A 140 7.81 -2.26 11.00
CA LEU A 140 9.07 -2.92 10.61
C LEU A 140 9.09 -3.23 9.10
N ALA A 141 8.01 -3.80 8.54
CA ALA A 141 7.92 -4.03 7.10
C ALA A 141 8.06 -2.72 6.28
N VAL A 142 7.46 -1.62 6.77
CA VAL A 142 7.65 -0.30 6.15
C VAL A 142 9.10 0.19 6.31
N ALA A 143 9.74 -0.03 7.46
CA ALA A 143 11.14 0.32 7.69
C ALA A 143 12.08 -0.38 6.70
N CYS A 144 11.84 -1.66 6.40
CA CYS A 144 12.60 -2.40 5.37
C CYS A 144 12.51 -1.72 4.00
N MET A 145 11.33 -1.24 3.60
CA MET A 145 11.15 -0.53 2.33
C MET A 145 11.82 0.85 2.32
N ILE A 146 11.75 1.57 3.44
CA ILE A 146 12.42 2.88 3.60
C ILE A 146 13.95 2.71 3.50
N ALA A 147 14.52 1.70 4.14
CA ALA A 147 15.94 1.45 4.15
C ALA A 147 16.52 1.15 2.75
N MET A 148 15.73 0.54 1.88
CA MET A 148 16.09 0.32 0.47
C MET A 148 15.96 1.58 -0.41
N ASP A 149 15.47 2.67 0.16
CA ASP A 149 15.22 3.96 -0.52
C ASP A 149 14.32 3.87 -1.78
N LEU A 150 13.42 2.92 -1.81
CA LEU A 150 12.54 2.71 -2.95
C LEU A 150 11.61 3.92 -3.17
N PRO A 151 11.49 4.44 -4.41
CA PRO A 151 10.70 5.63 -4.69
C PRO A 151 9.19 5.37 -4.72
N ILE A 152 8.76 4.13 -4.98
CA ILE A 152 7.35 3.72 -5.01
C ILE A 152 7.10 2.73 -3.87
N LEU A 153 6.13 3.05 -3.03
CA LEU A 153 5.70 2.20 -1.92
C LEU A 153 4.24 1.79 -2.10
N ILE A 154 4.00 0.50 -2.09
CA ILE A 154 2.67 -0.10 -2.17
C ILE A 154 2.36 -0.71 -0.80
N LEU A 155 1.20 -0.37 -0.22
CA LEU A 155 0.75 -0.89 1.06
C LEU A 155 -0.61 -1.58 0.87
N ASP A 156 -0.66 -2.87 1.19
CA ASP A 156 -1.91 -3.65 1.14
C ASP A 156 -2.55 -3.71 2.53
N GLU A 157 -3.76 -3.16 2.64
CA GLU A 157 -4.58 -3.15 3.87
C GLU A 157 -3.78 -2.76 5.13
N PRO A 158 -3.07 -1.60 5.15
CA PRO A 158 -2.16 -1.25 6.24
C PRO A 158 -2.86 -0.99 7.57
N TYR A 159 -4.19 -0.97 7.61
CA TYR A 159 -4.99 -0.71 8.81
C TYR A 159 -5.61 -1.98 9.42
N ALA A 160 -5.48 -3.13 8.76
CA ALA A 160 -6.07 -4.38 9.23
C ALA A 160 -5.62 -4.72 10.65
N ASN A 161 -6.58 -5.05 11.53
CA ASN A 161 -6.34 -5.42 12.93
C ASN A 161 -5.63 -4.34 13.78
N LEU A 162 -5.69 -3.07 13.40
CA LEU A 162 -5.16 -1.96 14.21
C LEU A 162 -6.27 -1.29 15.01
N ASP A 163 -5.93 -0.95 16.26
CA ASP A 163 -6.72 -0.05 17.07
C ASP A 163 -6.58 1.41 16.59
N TYR A 164 -7.35 2.33 17.19
CA TYR A 164 -7.32 3.75 16.83
C TYR A 164 -5.91 4.36 16.96
N SER A 165 -5.14 3.96 17.97
CA SER A 165 -3.76 4.43 18.18
C SER A 165 -2.86 3.95 17.05
N GLY A 166 -2.96 2.68 16.66
CA GLY A 166 -2.21 2.11 15.55
C GLY A 166 -2.50 2.78 14.22
N VAL A 167 -3.77 3.08 13.93
CA VAL A 167 -4.17 3.82 12.72
C VAL A 167 -3.52 5.21 12.70
N LYS A 168 -3.51 5.94 13.82
CA LYS A 168 -2.85 7.26 13.92
C LYS A 168 -1.34 7.18 13.64
N GLN A 169 -0.68 6.13 14.14
CA GLN A 169 0.76 5.92 13.92
C GLN A 169 1.06 5.64 12.44
N VAL A 170 0.26 4.78 11.79
CA VAL A 170 0.39 4.51 10.34
C VAL A 170 0.17 5.80 9.54
N ASN A 171 -0.87 6.58 9.86
CA ASN A 171 -1.14 7.85 9.17
C ASN A 171 -0.03 8.89 9.38
N ALA A 172 0.58 8.95 10.57
CA ALA A 172 1.74 9.81 10.81
C ALA A 172 2.92 9.41 9.92
N LEU A 173 3.20 8.10 9.82
CA LEU A 173 4.24 7.57 8.95
C LEU A 173 3.97 7.86 7.47
N LEU A 174 2.75 7.64 6.99
CA LEU A 174 2.36 7.94 5.60
C LEU A 174 2.53 9.43 5.27
N LYS A 175 2.23 10.34 6.21
CA LYS A 175 2.49 11.78 6.04
C LYS A 175 3.98 12.10 5.90
N ILE A 176 4.84 11.42 6.67
CA ILE A 176 6.31 11.58 6.57
C ILE A 176 6.77 11.10 5.19
N LEU A 177 6.34 9.91 4.75
CA LEU A 177 6.70 9.34 3.45
C LEU A 177 6.23 10.22 2.29
N LYS A 178 5.00 10.73 2.32
CA LYS A 178 4.49 11.68 1.33
C LYS A 178 5.35 12.95 1.26
N LYS A 179 5.69 13.53 2.43
CA LYS A 179 6.55 14.72 2.49
C LYS A 179 7.98 14.47 2.00
N SER A 180 8.49 13.25 2.12
CA SER A 180 9.82 12.88 1.61
C SER A 180 9.84 12.61 0.10
N GLY A 181 8.73 12.83 -0.60
CA GLY A 181 8.64 12.69 -2.06
C GLY A 181 8.48 11.23 -2.52
N LYS A 182 8.02 10.32 -1.66
CA LYS A 182 7.69 8.97 -2.08
C LYS A 182 6.35 8.93 -2.82
N THR A 183 6.26 8.10 -3.83
CA THR A 183 4.99 7.73 -4.47
C THR A 183 4.35 6.63 -3.65
N ILE A 184 3.14 6.86 -3.17
CA ILE A 184 2.43 5.93 -2.28
C ILE A 184 1.18 5.41 -2.99
N ILE A 185 1.04 4.09 -3.05
CA ILE A 185 -0.17 3.40 -3.52
C ILE A 185 -0.69 2.58 -2.35
N LEU A 186 -1.83 2.97 -1.81
CA LEU A 186 -2.42 2.33 -0.65
C LEU A 186 -3.73 1.67 -1.05
N LEU A 187 -3.81 0.36 -0.83
CA LEU A 187 -4.99 -0.44 -1.12
C LEU A 187 -5.73 -0.73 0.18
N THR A 188 -7.04 -0.42 0.21
CA THR A 188 -7.84 -0.67 1.41
C THR A 188 -9.34 -0.71 1.10
N HIS A 189 -10.09 -1.40 1.93
CA HIS A 189 -11.54 -1.30 1.99
C HIS A 189 -11.98 -0.28 3.07
N GLU A 190 -11.06 0.20 3.93
CA GLU A 190 -11.30 1.13 5.04
C GLU A 190 -10.87 2.56 4.65
N ILE A 191 -11.50 3.12 3.59
CA ILE A 191 -11.10 4.40 3.00
C ILE A 191 -11.20 5.57 3.98
N GLU A 192 -12.10 5.49 4.96
CA GLU A 192 -12.31 6.52 6.00
C GLU A 192 -11.07 6.79 6.84
N LYS A 193 -10.14 5.83 6.90
CA LYS A 193 -8.91 5.96 7.68
C LYS A 193 -7.83 6.78 6.98
N CYS A 194 -7.88 6.91 5.65
CA CYS A 194 -6.76 7.46 4.87
C CYS A 194 -7.13 8.40 3.72
N LEU A 195 -8.37 8.43 3.27
CA LEU A 195 -8.74 9.15 2.05
C LEU A 195 -8.38 10.64 2.10
N GLY A 196 -8.44 11.26 3.29
CA GLY A 196 -8.00 12.64 3.50
C GLY A 196 -6.49 12.89 3.34
N LEU A 197 -5.67 11.85 3.11
CA LEU A 197 -4.24 11.98 2.77
C LEU A 197 -3.98 11.88 1.27
N ALA A 198 -4.95 11.37 0.50
CA ALA A 198 -4.80 11.04 -0.90
C ALA A 198 -4.86 12.27 -1.80
N ASP A 199 -4.08 12.24 -2.88
CA ASP A 199 -4.17 13.16 -4.01
C ASP A 199 -5.09 12.59 -5.09
N LYS A 200 -5.21 11.25 -5.10
CA LYS A 200 -6.00 10.50 -6.09
C LYS A 200 -6.75 9.36 -5.41
N PHE A 201 -7.97 9.12 -5.84
CA PHE A 201 -8.81 8.02 -5.41
C PHE A 201 -9.25 7.19 -6.62
N ILE A 202 -9.05 5.88 -6.53
CA ILE A 202 -9.46 4.90 -7.54
C ILE A 202 -10.34 3.87 -6.85
N VAL A 203 -11.37 3.38 -7.53
CA VAL A 203 -12.19 2.27 -7.04
C VAL A 203 -12.08 1.08 -7.99
N LEU A 204 -11.71 -0.07 -7.42
CA LEU A 204 -11.80 -1.37 -8.07
C LEU A 204 -13.04 -2.12 -7.57
N PHE A 205 -13.84 -2.59 -8.50
CA PHE A 205 -15.02 -3.40 -8.23
C PHE A 205 -15.11 -4.56 -9.21
N ARG A 206 -15.14 -5.78 -8.69
CA ARG A 206 -15.26 -7.03 -9.47
C ARG A 206 -14.24 -7.15 -10.61
N GLY A 207 -13.00 -6.71 -10.36
CA GLY A 207 -11.90 -6.77 -11.30
C GLY A 207 -11.85 -5.64 -12.32
N GLU A 208 -12.69 -4.62 -12.19
CA GLU A 208 -12.77 -3.47 -13.09
C GLU A 208 -12.48 -2.17 -12.34
N LYS A 209 -11.85 -1.19 -13.01
CA LYS A 209 -11.72 0.16 -12.49
C LYS A 209 -13.03 0.91 -12.78
N VAL A 210 -13.80 1.22 -11.75
CA VAL A 210 -15.12 1.86 -11.87
C VAL A 210 -15.10 3.35 -11.53
N PHE A 211 -14.04 3.82 -10.86
CA PHE A 211 -13.80 5.25 -10.59
C PHE A 211 -12.31 5.57 -10.62
N ASP A 212 -11.96 6.77 -11.08
CA ASP A 212 -10.60 7.30 -11.13
C ASP A 212 -10.66 8.84 -11.13
N GLY A 213 -10.38 9.48 -10.00
CA GLY A 213 -10.49 10.94 -9.83
C GLY A 213 -9.91 11.42 -8.51
N THR A 214 -10.29 12.61 -8.08
CA THR A 214 -9.93 13.13 -6.76
C THR A 214 -10.77 12.51 -5.65
N PRO A 215 -10.30 12.51 -4.38
CA PRO A 215 -11.12 12.09 -3.25
C PRO A 215 -12.47 12.81 -3.16
N GLU A 216 -12.48 14.12 -3.41
CA GLU A 216 -13.68 14.94 -3.34
C GLU A 216 -14.70 14.58 -4.42
N GLU A 217 -14.24 14.21 -5.63
CA GLU A 217 -15.10 13.71 -6.69
C GLU A 217 -15.68 12.36 -6.33
N GLY A 218 -14.83 11.44 -5.85
CA GLY A 218 -15.24 10.08 -5.44
C GLY A 218 -16.28 10.08 -4.30
N LEU A 219 -16.17 11.00 -3.36
CA LEU A 219 -17.16 11.13 -2.25
C LEU A 219 -18.53 11.67 -2.69
N LYS A 220 -18.66 12.20 -3.92
CA LYS A 220 -19.94 12.59 -4.51
C LYS A 220 -20.63 11.46 -5.25
N GLU A 221 -19.88 10.39 -5.59
CA GLU A 221 -20.43 9.21 -6.23
C GLU A 221 -21.29 8.38 -5.24
N ASN A 222 -22.15 7.55 -5.79
CA ASN A 222 -22.84 6.53 -5.01
C ASN A 222 -21.91 5.36 -4.69
N LEU A 223 -21.09 5.50 -3.64
CA LEU A 223 -20.10 4.49 -3.27
C LEU A 223 -20.73 3.14 -2.87
N GLU A 224 -21.98 3.13 -2.41
CA GLU A 224 -22.71 1.93 -1.98
C GLU A 224 -22.94 0.94 -3.14
N GLN A 225 -23.05 1.43 -4.38
CA GLN A 225 -23.13 0.57 -5.57
C GLN A 225 -21.89 -0.29 -5.77
N TRP A 226 -20.75 0.10 -5.16
CA TRP A 226 -19.47 -0.61 -5.19
C TRP A 226 -19.13 -1.26 -3.83
N ASN A 227 -20.14 -1.41 -2.96
CA ASN A 227 -20.00 -1.95 -1.60
C ASN A 227 -18.98 -1.16 -0.74
N ILE A 228 -18.87 0.13 -0.98
CA ILE A 228 -18.03 1.05 -0.19
C ILE A 228 -18.97 2.01 0.56
N LYS A 229 -18.83 2.08 1.88
CA LYS A 229 -19.54 3.05 2.68
C LYS A 229 -18.96 4.45 2.47
N ASN A 230 -19.85 5.44 2.28
CA ASN A 230 -19.40 6.83 2.25
C ASN A 230 -18.97 7.28 3.65
N PRO A 231 -17.68 7.63 3.87
CA PRO A 231 -17.17 7.99 5.19
C PRO A 231 -17.75 9.30 5.75
N LEU A 232 -18.37 10.12 4.91
CA LEU A 232 -19.02 11.38 5.33
C LEU A 232 -20.48 11.18 5.71
N THR A 233 -21.03 9.96 5.66
CA THR A 233 -22.38 9.70 6.12
C THR A 233 -22.47 9.94 7.63
N ALA A 234 -23.30 10.91 8.04
CA ALA A 234 -23.49 11.24 9.44
C ALA A 234 -24.35 10.18 10.17
N TYR A 235 -23.92 9.78 11.34
CA TYR A 235 -24.74 9.03 12.29
C TYR A 235 -25.41 10.02 13.23
N ASN A 236 -26.73 10.02 13.30
CA ASN A 236 -27.50 10.95 14.12
C ASN A 236 -28.10 10.29 15.36
N LYS A 237 -28.21 8.97 15.35
CA LYS A 237 -28.80 8.16 16.45
C LYS A 237 -28.13 6.76 16.49
N LEU A 238 -28.36 6.05 17.60
CA LEU A 238 -27.72 4.75 17.86
C LEU A 238 -28.08 3.70 16.81
N GLU A 239 -29.33 3.70 16.34
CA GLU A 239 -29.78 2.75 15.31
C GLU A 239 -29.07 2.91 13.98
N ASP A 240 -28.49 4.08 13.69
CA ASP A 240 -27.72 4.34 12.47
C ASP A 240 -26.36 3.60 12.48
N LEU A 241 -25.94 3.05 13.62
CA LEU A 241 -24.68 2.29 13.76
C LEU A 241 -24.81 0.82 13.34
N VAL A 242 -25.99 0.38 12.89
CA VAL A 242 -26.20 -0.97 12.35
C VAL A 242 -26.27 -0.88 10.82
N TRP A 243 -25.38 -1.58 10.14
CA TRP A 243 -25.23 -1.59 8.67
C TRP A 243 -24.70 -2.92 8.15
#